data_7b1c0e4280a65f99fadb42b8aaeb14f8
#
_entry.id   7b1c0e4280a65f99fadb42b8aaeb14f8
#
_cell.length_a   1.000
_cell.length_b   1.000
_cell.length_c   1.000
_cell.angle_alpha   90.00
_cell.angle_beta   90.00
_cell.angle_gamma   90.00
#
_symmetry.space_group_name_H-M   'P 1'
#
loop_
_entity.id
_entity.type
_entity.pdbx_description
1 polymer ?
#
loop_
_entity_poly.entity_id
_entity_poly.type
_entity_poly.pdbx_seq_one_letter_code
_entity_poly.pdbx_strand_id
1 'polypeptide(L)'
;MKILSIDTSSKICTVCIYEDNNVLIELNNDDERTHSQKLMPMIQKAFESVNLTLNDINLIACAKGPGSFTGIRIGIATAKAFSDVKKIHVVGVTSLEGLAYNLGSSGLICSLIDAKNNNVYYGLFEFENNELKNTFILSSDNIENVITYIDTLQTNYSSISFIGDGAYLYKNLIVSKLSNKFNNITFAEDTKNLANSISIAKAAYNKYNHGEFGDSNSLVPTYLRACQAERSIKNPENV
;
A
#
# COMPACT_ATOMS: atom_id res chain seq x y z
N MET A 1 7.13 7.17 -19.50
CA MET A 1 7.85 7.31 -18.22
C MET A 1 8.02 5.96 -17.60
N LYS A 2 9.28 5.55 -17.36
CA LYS A 2 9.61 4.25 -16.74
C LYS A 2 9.70 4.38 -15.21
N ILE A 3 9.01 3.52 -14.50
CA ILE A 3 8.94 3.50 -13.04
C ILE A 3 9.49 2.17 -12.52
N LEU A 4 10.47 2.23 -11.62
CA LEU A 4 10.83 1.10 -10.77
C LEU A 4 9.96 1.16 -9.51
N SER A 5 9.12 0.16 -9.30
CA SER A 5 8.23 0.08 -8.13
C SER A 5 8.64 -1.05 -7.20
N ILE A 6 8.64 -0.77 -5.90
CA ILE A 6 9.10 -1.67 -4.83
C ILE A 6 8.04 -1.72 -3.74
N ASP A 7 7.62 -2.93 -3.35
CA ASP A 7 6.85 -3.13 -2.13
C ASP A 7 7.43 -4.29 -1.30
N THR A 8 7.86 -3.95 -0.09
CA THR A 8 8.37 -4.86 0.93
C THR A 8 7.59 -4.72 2.24
N SER A 9 6.41 -4.10 2.19
CA SER A 9 5.61 -3.77 3.38
C SER A 9 4.86 -4.96 3.97
N SER A 10 4.74 -6.06 3.24
CA SER A 10 4.02 -7.27 3.62
C SER A 10 4.97 -8.49 3.70
N LYS A 11 4.40 -9.69 3.82
CA LYS A 11 5.15 -10.97 3.73
C LYS A 11 5.75 -11.17 2.33
N ILE A 12 5.08 -10.68 1.29
CA ILE A 12 5.51 -10.80 -0.10
C ILE A 12 6.45 -9.63 -0.42
N CYS A 13 7.59 -9.94 -1.05
CA CYS A 13 8.46 -8.95 -1.67
C CYS A 13 8.08 -8.83 -3.14
N THR A 14 7.74 -7.62 -3.59
CA THR A 14 7.32 -7.40 -4.98
C THR A 14 8.12 -6.28 -5.63
N VAL A 15 8.46 -6.46 -6.91
CA VAL A 15 9.18 -5.50 -7.74
C VAL A 15 8.53 -5.44 -9.11
N CYS A 16 8.29 -4.24 -9.62
CA CYS A 16 7.71 -4.03 -10.93
C CYS A 16 8.51 -2.97 -11.70
N ILE A 17 8.68 -3.17 -13.00
CA ILE A 17 9.05 -2.12 -13.96
C ILE A 17 7.80 -1.81 -14.79
N TYR A 18 7.39 -0.56 -14.73
CA TYR A 18 6.13 -0.05 -15.29
C TYR A 18 6.42 1.09 -16.24
N GLU A 19 5.80 1.12 -17.41
CA GLU A 19 5.98 2.17 -18.42
C GLU A 19 4.63 2.58 -19.03
N ASP A 20 4.27 3.84 -18.88
CA ASP A 20 3.12 4.47 -19.56
C ASP A 20 1.84 3.62 -19.52
N ASN A 21 1.41 3.26 -18.31
CA ASN A 21 0.28 2.38 -18.01
C ASN A 21 0.43 0.90 -18.39
N ASN A 22 1.63 0.48 -18.81
CA ASN A 22 1.93 -0.92 -19.12
C ASN A 22 2.88 -1.52 -18.07
N VAL A 23 2.60 -2.75 -17.66
CA VAL A 23 3.52 -3.56 -16.85
C VAL A 23 4.53 -4.21 -17.79
N LEU A 24 5.80 -3.83 -17.70
CA LEU A 24 6.87 -4.50 -18.44
C LEU A 24 7.24 -5.82 -17.79
N ILE A 25 7.34 -5.83 -16.46
CA ILE A 25 7.58 -7.03 -15.65
C ILE A 25 7.11 -6.82 -14.24
N GLU A 26 6.59 -7.87 -13.60
CA GLU A 26 6.41 -7.97 -12.17
C GLU A 26 7.04 -9.25 -11.65
N LEU A 27 7.74 -9.15 -10.53
CA LEU A 27 8.33 -10.27 -9.81
C LEU A 27 7.79 -10.27 -8.38
N ASN A 28 7.27 -11.41 -7.94
CA ASN A 28 6.75 -11.63 -6.61
C ASN A 28 7.53 -12.78 -5.95
N ASN A 29 7.86 -12.63 -4.68
CA ASN A 29 8.57 -13.65 -3.93
C ASN A 29 8.09 -13.71 -2.48
N ASP A 30 7.56 -14.86 -2.07
CA ASP A 30 7.05 -15.17 -0.73
C ASP A 30 7.83 -16.29 -0.01
N ASP A 31 9.00 -16.68 -0.54
CA ASP A 31 9.84 -17.71 0.08
C ASP A 31 10.32 -17.30 1.50
N GLU A 32 10.94 -18.22 2.23
CA GLU A 32 11.35 -18.02 3.64
C GLU A 32 12.51 -17.03 3.83
N ARG A 33 13.22 -16.63 2.77
CA ARG A 33 14.33 -15.69 2.87
C ARG A 33 13.83 -14.30 3.29
N THR A 34 14.69 -13.54 3.95
CA THR A 34 14.37 -12.16 4.35
C THR A 34 14.29 -11.22 3.16
N HIS A 35 13.52 -10.14 3.26
CA HIS A 35 13.43 -9.13 2.20
C HIS A 35 14.79 -8.54 1.81
N SER A 36 15.73 -8.41 2.76
CA SER A 36 17.09 -7.94 2.46
C SER A 36 17.89 -8.88 1.55
N GLN A 37 17.58 -10.19 1.59
CA GLN A 37 18.21 -11.17 0.70
C GLN A 37 17.53 -11.29 -0.66
N LYS A 38 16.23 -10.92 -0.75
CA LYS A 38 15.42 -11.07 -1.96
C LYS A 38 15.47 -9.85 -2.87
N LEU A 39 15.36 -8.64 -2.29
CA LEU A 39 15.02 -7.43 -3.02
C LEU A 39 16.03 -7.10 -4.12
N MET A 40 17.33 -7.07 -3.82
CA MET A 40 18.34 -6.72 -4.83
C MET A 40 18.43 -7.74 -5.97
N PRO A 41 18.46 -9.07 -5.72
CA PRO A 41 18.38 -10.07 -6.80
C PRO A 41 17.09 -9.94 -7.65
N MET A 42 15.96 -9.61 -7.06
CA MET A 42 14.71 -9.40 -7.82
C MET A 42 14.80 -8.16 -8.72
N ILE A 43 15.33 -7.05 -8.22
CA ILE A 43 15.54 -5.84 -9.02
C ILE A 43 16.49 -6.11 -10.19
N GLN A 44 17.61 -6.80 -9.94
CA GLN A 44 18.54 -7.19 -10.98
C GLN A 44 17.86 -8.05 -12.03
N LYS A 45 17.15 -9.10 -11.63
CA LYS A 45 16.40 -9.98 -12.53
C LYS A 45 15.32 -9.21 -13.31
N ALA A 46 14.64 -8.25 -12.69
CA ALA A 46 13.65 -7.43 -13.38
C ALA A 46 14.30 -6.62 -14.52
N PHE A 47 15.42 -5.95 -14.26
CA PHE A 47 16.14 -5.20 -15.27
C PHE A 47 16.67 -6.10 -16.42
N GLU A 48 17.28 -7.23 -16.09
CA GLU A 48 17.79 -8.20 -17.07
C GLU A 48 16.66 -8.72 -17.97
N SER A 49 15.49 -9.03 -17.41
CA SER A 49 14.36 -9.60 -18.15
C SER A 49 13.77 -8.67 -19.19
N VAL A 50 13.90 -7.36 -19.01
CA VAL A 50 13.38 -6.34 -19.94
C VAL A 50 14.48 -5.56 -20.67
N ASN A 51 15.74 -5.99 -20.51
CA ASN A 51 16.92 -5.37 -21.11
C ASN A 51 17.03 -3.86 -20.80
N LEU A 52 16.76 -3.48 -19.55
CA LEU A 52 16.88 -2.13 -19.02
C LEU A 52 17.93 -2.06 -17.91
N THR A 53 18.28 -0.85 -17.55
CA THR A 53 19.17 -0.52 -16.44
C THR A 53 18.57 0.58 -15.55
N LEU A 54 19.17 0.87 -14.42
CA LEU A 54 18.74 1.98 -13.56
C LEU A 54 18.82 3.34 -14.27
N ASN A 55 19.66 3.48 -15.33
CA ASN A 55 19.74 4.71 -16.12
C ASN A 55 18.47 5.00 -16.96
N ASP A 56 17.67 3.97 -17.21
CA ASP A 56 16.45 4.07 -18.00
C ASP A 56 15.24 4.46 -17.16
N ILE A 57 15.39 4.47 -15.82
CA ILE A 57 14.29 4.74 -14.87
C ILE A 57 14.15 6.24 -14.63
N ASN A 58 12.92 6.73 -14.74
CA ASN A 58 12.57 8.13 -14.55
C ASN A 58 12.00 8.41 -13.15
N LEU A 59 11.39 7.41 -12.50
CA LEU A 59 10.74 7.53 -11.20
C LEU A 59 10.92 6.25 -10.39
N ILE A 60 11.14 6.38 -9.08
CA ILE A 60 11.12 5.25 -8.15
C ILE A 60 9.88 5.38 -7.28
N ALA A 61 9.03 4.36 -7.33
CA ALA A 61 7.86 4.21 -6.48
C ALA A 61 8.18 3.24 -5.34
N CYS A 62 7.82 3.58 -4.12
CA CYS A 62 8.09 2.71 -2.97
C CYS A 62 6.92 2.69 -1.99
N ALA A 63 6.49 1.50 -1.58
CA ALA A 63 5.56 1.34 -0.47
C ALA A 63 6.22 1.83 0.83
N LYS A 64 5.59 2.79 1.50
CA LYS A 64 6.09 3.41 2.74
C LYS A 64 5.36 2.95 4.00
N GLY A 65 4.50 1.93 3.90
CA GLY A 65 3.69 1.41 5.00
C GLY A 65 2.27 2.00 5.05
N PRO A 66 1.46 1.56 6.01
CA PRO A 66 1.79 0.68 7.14
C PRO A 66 2.06 -0.78 6.72
N GLY A 67 2.74 -1.54 7.61
CA GLY A 67 3.06 -2.95 7.38
C GLY A 67 4.26 -3.41 8.19
N SER A 68 5.02 -4.35 7.64
CA SER A 68 6.25 -4.89 8.23
C SER A 68 7.28 -3.79 8.48
N PHE A 69 7.58 -3.53 9.75
CA PHE A 69 8.54 -2.49 10.16
C PHE A 69 9.93 -2.64 9.52
N THR A 70 10.45 -3.87 9.51
CA THR A 70 11.73 -4.19 8.88
C THR A 70 11.63 -4.11 7.35
N GLY A 71 10.58 -4.69 6.79
CA GLY A 71 10.38 -4.71 5.34
C GLY A 71 10.31 -3.30 4.75
N ILE A 72 9.48 -2.43 5.31
CA ILE A 72 9.33 -1.03 4.86
C ILE A 72 10.69 -0.32 4.82
N ARG A 73 11.51 -0.49 5.86
CA ARG A 73 12.84 0.15 5.91
C ARG A 73 13.81 -0.36 4.85
N ILE A 74 13.74 -1.65 4.52
CA ILE A 74 14.55 -2.25 3.45
C ILE A 74 14.18 -1.63 2.09
N GLY A 75 12.91 -1.59 1.75
CA GLY A 75 12.42 -0.98 0.50
C GLY A 75 12.80 0.49 0.39
N ILE A 76 12.52 1.27 1.44
CA ILE A 76 12.84 2.70 1.49
C ILE A 76 14.34 2.95 1.37
N ALA A 77 15.18 2.20 2.10
CA ALA A 77 16.64 2.36 2.01
C ALA A 77 17.16 2.07 0.59
N THR A 78 16.65 1.03 -0.06
CA THR A 78 16.99 0.69 -1.45
C THR A 78 16.54 1.79 -2.42
N ALA A 79 15.30 2.27 -2.30
CA ALA A 79 14.77 3.34 -3.13
C ALA A 79 15.58 4.65 -2.98
N LYS A 80 15.92 5.02 -1.74
CA LYS A 80 16.79 6.17 -1.44
C LYS A 80 18.16 6.04 -2.08
N ALA A 81 18.83 4.88 -1.93
CA ALA A 81 20.13 4.65 -2.51
C ALA A 81 20.15 4.84 -4.02
N PHE A 82 19.16 4.31 -4.73
CA PHE A 82 19.02 4.50 -6.17
C PHE A 82 18.73 5.95 -6.55
N SER A 83 17.83 6.61 -5.82
CA SER A 83 17.51 8.03 -6.00
C SER A 83 18.75 8.91 -5.82
N ASP A 84 19.52 8.68 -4.77
CA ASP A 84 20.72 9.50 -4.47
C ASP A 84 21.82 9.36 -5.53
N VAL A 85 22.05 8.12 -6.01
CA VAL A 85 23.11 7.84 -6.99
C VAL A 85 22.75 8.41 -8.37
N LYS A 86 21.48 8.32 -8.77
CA LYS A 86 21.06 8.69 -10.13
C LYS A 86 20.24 9.97 -10.19
N LYS A 87 19.97 10.60 -9.05
CA LYS A 87 19.12 11.81 -8.95
C LYS A 87 17.73 11.61 -9.54
N ILE A 88 17.19 10.39 -9.34
CA ILE A 88 15.84 10.02 -9.80
C ILE A 88 14.84 10.47 -8.74
N HIS A 89 13.73 11.08 -9.15
CA HIS A 89 12.63 11.41 -8.25
C HIS A 89 12.03 10.17 -7.60
N VAL A 90 11.49 10.34 -6.40
CA VAL A 90 10.80 9.28 -5.66
C VAL A 90 9.36 9.66 -5.35
N VAL A 91 8.49 8.66 -5.31
CA VAL A 91 7.13 8.78 -4.79
C VAL A 91 6.90 7.68 -3.75
N GLY A 92 6.59 8.11 -2.54
CA GLY A 92 6.15 7.21 -1.48
C GLY A 92 4.64 6.99 -1.54
N VAL A 93 4.21 5.74 -1.64
CA VAL A 93 2.80 5.33 -1.64
C VAL A 93 2.50 4.59 -0.35
N THR A 94 1.38 4.86 0.31
CA THR A 94 0.99 4.05 1.46
C THR A 94 0.52 2.66 1.02
N SER A 95 0.76 1.65 1.85
CA SER A 95 0.28 0.28 1.54
C SER A 95 -1.24 0.23 1.43
N LEU A 96 -1.94 1.10 2.14
CA LEU A 96 -3.40 1.23 2.07
C LEU A 96 -3.86 1.84 0.73
N GLU A 97 -3.16 2.87 0.21
CA GLU A 97 -3.39 3.38 -1.14
C GLU A 97 -3.09 2.31 -2.19
N GLY A 98 -1.95 1.60 -2.06
CA GLY A 98 -1.59 0.51 -2.96
C GLY A 98 -2.70 -0.53 -3.05
N LEU A 99 -3.26 -0.97 -1.91
CA LEU A 99 -4.40 -1.88 -1.89
C LEU A 99 -5.62 -1.28 -2.61
N ALA A 100 -5.95 -0.02 -2.37
CA ALA A 100 -7.09 0.62 -3.03
C ALA A 100 -6.93 0.64 -4.56
N TYR A 101 -5.73 0.90 -5.07
CA TYR A 101 -5.40 0.84 -6.49
C TYR A 101 -5.48 -0.57 -7.10
N ASN A 102 -5.45 -1.66 -6.31
CA ASN A 102 -5.71 -3.02 -6.80
C ASN A 102 -7.17 -3.21 -7.25
N LEU A 103 -8.11 -2.49 -6.65
CA LEU A 103 -9.51 -2.51 -7.10
C LEU A 103 -9.70 -1.67 -8.35
N GLY A 104 -9.07 -0.51 -8.43
CA GLY A 104 -9.05 0.36 -9.60
C GLY A 104 -10.46 0.67 -10.14
N SER A 105 -11.42 0.93 -9.25
CA SER A 105 -12.82 1.20 -9.62
C SER A 105 -13.20 2.62 -9.21
N SER A 106 -14.38 3.07 -9.64
CA SER A 106 -14.97 4.30 -9.10
C SER A 106 -15.80 3.99 -7.86
N GLY A 107 -15.82 4.92 -6.90
CA GLY A 107 -16.61 4.85 -5.69
C GLY A 107 -15.79 4.88 -4.40
N LEU A 108 -16.42 4.48 -3.31
CA LEU A 108 -15.80 4.47 -1.98
C LEU A 108 -15.08 3.14 -1.75
N ILE A 109 -13.80 3.22 -1.40
CA ILE A 109 -12.95 2.04 -1.13
C ILE A 109 -12.37 2.17 0.28
N CYS A 110 -12.55 1.12 1.08
CA CYS A 110 -11.93 0.97 2.39
C CYS A 110 -10.85 -0.11 2.35
N SER A 111 -9.59 0.27 2.50
CA SER A 111 -8.47 -0.66 2.65
C SER A 111 -8.26 -0.98 4.12
N LEU A 112 -8.13 -2.26 4.48
CA LEU A 112 -7.94 -2.74 5.84
C LEU A 112 -6.76 -3.72 5.89
N ILE A 113 -5.75 -3.42 6.70
CA ILE A 113 -4.62 -4.32 7.00
C ILE A 113 -4.71 -4.74 8.46
N ASP A 114 -4.64 -6.04 8.73
CA ASP A 114 -4.67 -6.58 10.10
C ASP A 114 -3.46 -6.09 10.93
N ALA A 115 -3.72 -5.37 12.01
CA ALA A 115 -2.72 -4.87 12.96
C ALA A 115 -2.69 -5.66 14.27
N LYS A 116 -3.34 -6.86 14.30
CA LYS A 116 -3.50 -7.78 15.44
C LYS A 116 -4.32 -7.21 16.60
N ASN A 117 -4.81 -8.11 17.44
CA ASN A 117 -5.58 -7.77 18.64
C ASN A 117 -6.80 -6.87 18.33
N ASN A 118 -7.61 -7.26 17.34
CA ASN A 118 -8.78 -6.54 16.84
C ASN A 118 -8.50 -5.11 16.34
N ASN A 119 -7.23 -4.77 16.10
CA ASN A 119 -6.88 -3.50 15.48
C ASN A 119 -6.60 -3.70 14.00
N VAL A 120 -6.86 -2.66 13.23
CA VAL A 120 -6.55 -2.58 11.81
C VAL A 120 -5.83 -1.27 11.50
N TYR A 121 -4.96 -1.29 10.51
CA TYR A 121 -4.64 -0.09 9.75
C TYR A 121 -5.73 0.07 8.71
N TYR A 122 -6.24 1.28 8.53
CA TYR A 122 -7.29 1.52 7.58
C TYR A 122 -7.12 2.83 6.81
N GLY A 123 -7.61 2.81 5.59
CA GLY A 123 -7.70 3.98 4.73
C GLY A 123 -9.04 3.99 4.01
N LEU A 124 -9.69 5.13 3.99
CA LEU A 124 -10.94 5.34 3.27
C LEU A 124 -10.70 6.32 2.14
N PHE A 125 -10.99 5.89 0.92
CA PHE A 125 -10.63 6.56 -0.33
C PHE A 125 -11.83 6.72 -1.24
N GLU A 126 -11.84 7.81 -1.98
CA GLU A 126 -12.77 8.05 -3.08
C GLU A 126 -12.02 7.92 -4.40
N PHE A 127 -12.52 7.05 -5.27
CA PHE A 127 -11.99 6.84 -6.61
C PHE A 127 -12.99 7.27 -7.69
N GLU A 128 -12.47 7.85 -8.75
CA GLU A 128 -13.21 8.16 -9.96
C GLU A 128 -12.34 7.84 -11.18
N ASN A 129 -12.88 7.06 -12.13
CA ASN A 129 -12.18 6.64 -13.35
C ASN A 129 -10.80 5.98 -13.08
N ASN A 130 -10.73 5.12 -12.06
CA ASN A 130 -9.51 4.44 -11.60
C ASN A 130 -8.43 5.37 -10.99
N GLU A 131 -8.76 6.61 -10.69
CA GLU A 131 -7.87 7.56 -10.03
C GLU A 131 -8.36 7.90 -8.64
N LEU A 132 -7.42 8.06 -7.71
CA LEU A 132 -7.70 8.57 -6.37
C LEU A 132 -8.08 10.04 -6.45
N LYS A 133 -9.30 10.39 -6.00
CA LYS A 133 -9.79 11.78 -5.93
C LYS A 133 -9.67 12.34 -4.52
N ASN A 134 -9.96 11.53 -3.51
CA ASN A 134 -9.94 11.99 -2.13
C ASN A 134 -9.49 10.88 -1.17
N THR A 135 -8.79 11.28 -0.12
CA THR A 135 -8.47 10.44 1.02
C THR A 135 -9.17 11.00 2.25
N PHE A 136 -10.21 10.33 2.73
CA PHE A 136 -10.95 10.77 3.91
C PHE A 136 -10.16 10.58 5.20
N ILE A 137 -9.46 9.44 5.32
CA ILE A 137 -8.67 9.10 6.50
C ILE A 137 -7.62 8.05 6.19
N LEU A 138 -6.48 8.14 6.88
CA LEU A 138 -5.45 7.11 7.02
C LEU A 138 -5.11 7.01 8.50
N SER A 139 -5.44 5.87 9.14
CA SER A 139 -5.25 5.72 10.59
C SER A 139 -5.13 4.25 11.01
N SER A 140 -5.09 4.04 12.31
CA SER A 140 -5.16 2.70 12.92
C SER A 140 -6.06 2.76 14.16
N ASP A 141 -6.99 1.81 14.26
CA ASP A 141 -7.91 1.72 15.40
C ASP A 141 -8.43 0.28 15.55
N ASN A 142 -9.21 0.05 16.62
CA ASN A 142 -10.01 -1.16 16.76
C ASN A 142 -11.05 -1.23 15.63
N ILE A 143 -11.29 -2.43 15.11
CA ILE A 143 -12.21 -2.63 13.98
C ILE A 143 -13.63 -2.12 14.25
N GLU A 144 -14.13 -2.21 15.48
CA GLU A 144 -15.46 -1.71 15.85
C GLU A 144 -15.54 -0.19 15.74
N ASN A 145 -14.49 0.52 16.16
CA ASN A 145 -14.40 1.98 16.03
C ASN A 145 -14.34 2.39 14.54
N VAL A 146 -13.58 1.65 13.72
CA VAL A 146 -13.52 1.88 12.28
C VAL A 146 -14.89 1.72 11.62
N ILE A 147 -15.61 0.66 11.97
CA ILE A 147 -16.97 0.42 11.46
C ILE A 147 -17.90 1.56 11.91
N THR A 148 -17.84 1.96 13.18
CA THR A 148 -18.63 3.09 13.69
C THR A 148 -18.30 4.38 12.96
N TYR A 149 -17.03 4.67 12.69
CA TYR A 149 -16.63 5.83 11.90
C TYR A 149 -17.24 5.79 10.49
N ILE A 150 -17.15 4.64 9.81
CA ILE A 150 -17.72 4.48 8.46
C ILE A 150 -19.24 4.64 8.52
N ASP A 151 -19.92 4.11 9.53
CA ASP A 151 -21.36 4.22 9.71
C ASP A 151 -21.83 5.68 9.92
N THR A 152 -21.07 6.46 10.65
CA THR A 152 -21.38 7.88 10.91
C THR A 152 -20.94 8.83 9.80
N LEU A 153 -20.14 8.38 8.83
CA LEU A 153 -19.62 9.22 7.75
C LEU A 153 -20.78 9.80 6.91
N GLN A 154 -20.80 11.11 6.75
CA GLN A 154 -21.74 11.78 5.84
C GLN A 154 -21.25 11.55 4.40
N THR A 155 -21.96 10.73 3.66
CA THR A 155 -21.60 10.37 2.27
C THR A 155 -22.83 10.14 1.41
N ASN A 156 -22.75 10.47 0.14
CA ASN A 156 -23.77 10.18 -0.87
C ASN A 156 -23.58 8.80 -1.54
N TYR A 157 -22.54 8.05 -1.16
CA TYR A 157 -22.29 6.72 -1.71
C TYR A 157 -23.24 5.69 -1.12
N SER A 158 -23.95 4.99 -1.99
CA SER A 158 -24.82 3.86 -1.64
C SER A 158 -24.06 2.51 -1.60
N SER A 159 -22.81 2.51 -2.03
CA SER A 159 -21.96 1.32 -2.09
C SER A 159 -20.57 1.60 -1.55
N ILE A 160 -19.93 0.56 -0.98
CA ILE A 160 -18.56 0.59 -0.50
C ILE A 160 -17.87 -0.73 -0.83
N SER A 161 -16.59 -0.64 -1.22
CA SER A 161 -15.76 -1.79 -1.50
C SER A 161 -14.66 -1.93 -0.45
N PHE A 162 -14.47 -3.13 0.07
CA PHE A 162 -13.44 -3.45 1.06
C PHE A 162 -12.32 -4.29 0.45
N ILE A 163 -11.08 -4.01 0.83
CA ILE A 163 -9.88 -4.71 0.36
C ILE A 163 -8.82 -4.83 1.46
N GLY A 164 -8.01 -5.89 1.37
CA GLY A 164 -6.92 -6.22 2.28
C GLY A 164 -7.25 -7.38 3.21
N ASP A 165 -6.23 -7.92 3.88
CA ASP A 165 -6.36 -9.08 4.78
C ASP A 165 -7.26 -8.79 6.00
N GLY A 166 -7.26 -7.56 6.50
CA GLY A 166 -8.18 -7.10 7.53
C GLY A 166 -9.64 -7.08 7.06
N ALA A 167 -9.89 -6.75 5.79
CA ALA A 167 -11.24 -6.78 5.22
C ALA A 167 -11.81 -8.21 5.17
N TYR A 168 -10.98 -9.17 4.77
CA TYR A 168 -11.36 -10.57 4.76
C TYR A 168 -11.61 -11.11 6.18
N LEU A 169 -10.71 -10.81 7.11
CA LEU A 169 -10.78 -11.25 8.51
C LEU A 169 -12.07 -10.80 9.20
N TYR A 170 -12.50 -9.57 8.98
CA TYR A 170 -13.66 -8.96 9.64
C TYR A 170 -14.90 -8.86 8.76
N LYS A 171 -14.95 -9.59 7.62
CA LYS A 171 -16.04 -9.52 6.63
C LYS A 171 -17.44 -9.64 7.24
N ASN A 172 -17.67 -10.66 8.07
CA ASN A 172 -18.98 -10.89 8.68
C ASN A 172 -19.41 -9.74 9.61
N LEU A 173 -18.48 -9.20 10.39
CA LEU A 173 -18.73 -8.07 11.28
C LEU A 173 -19.06 -6.80 10.47
N ILE A 174 -18.30 -6.52 9.42
CA ILE A 174 -18.52 -5.38 8.53
C ILE A 174 -19.91 -5.44 7.91
N VAL A 175 -20.27 -6.58 7.30
CA VAL A 175 -21.58 -6.75 6.68
C VAL A 175 -22.71 -6.58 7.71
N SER A 176 -22.60 -7.22 8.88
CA SER A 176 -23.64 -7.16 9.91
C SER A 176 -23.94 -5.75 10.44
N LYS A 177 -22.92 -4.88 10.42
CA LYS A 177 -23.05 -3.51 10.96
C LYS A 177 -23.36 -2.45 9.91
N LEU A 178 -22.86 -2.61 8.68
CA LEU A 178 -22.97 -1.58 7.64
C LEU A 178 -24.08 -1.85 6.61
N SER A 179 -24.77 -2.99 6.66
CA SER A 179 -25.85 -3.34 5.71
C SER A 179 -27.04 -2.38 5.70
N ASN A 180 -27.26 -1.64 6.79
CA ASN A 180 -28.32 -0.62 6.85
C ASN A 180 -27.90 0.71 6.21
N LYS A 181 -26.59 0.95 6.06
CA LYS A 181 -26.06 2.18 5.49
C LYS A 181 -25.80 2.08 4.00
N PHE A 182 -25.21 0.96 3.56
CA PHE A 182 -24.84 0.76 2.17
C PHE A 182 -25.71 -0.33 1.54
N ASN A 183 -26.33 -0.01 0.39
CA ASN A 183 -27.13 -0.97 -0.37
C ASN A 183 -26.28 -2.10 -0.95
N ASN A 184 -24.99 -1.81 -1.21
CA ASN A 184 -24.06 -2.79 -1.74
C ASN A 184 -22.70 -2.69 -1.03
N ILE A 185 -22.30 -3.80 -0.41
CA ILE A 185 -20.99 -3.95 0.25
C ILE A 185 -20.25 -5.05 -0.50
N THR A 186 -19.14 -4.70 -1.14
CA THR A 186 -18.32 -5.65 -1.89
C THR A 186 -16.98 -5.87 -1.20
N PHE A 187 -16.40 -7.05 -1.44
CA PHE A 187 -15.06 -7.42 -0.95
C PHE A 187 -14.22 -7.84 -2.14
N ALA A 188 -12.96 -7.40 -2.13
CA ALA A 188 -12.01 -7.81 -3.15
C ALA A 188 -11.82 -9.33 -3.17
N GLU A 189 -11.54 -9.88 -4.35
CA GLU A 189 -11.13 -11.27 -4.51
C GLU A 189 -9.79 -11.51 -3.79
N ASP A 190 -9.56 -12.74 -3.33
CA ASP A 190 -8.37 -13.11 -2.53
C ASP A 190 -7.06 -12.72 -3.20
N THR A 191 -6.97 -12.87 -4.53
CA THR A 191 -5.78 -12.50 -5.31
C THR A 191 -5.47 -11.01 -5.29
N LYS A 192 -6.45 -10.15 -5.05
CA LYS A 192 -6.29 -8.69 -4.98
C LYS A 192 -5.96 -8.17 -3.58
N ASN A 193 -6.13 -9.00 -2.55
CA ASN A 193 -5.88 -8.61 -1.16
C ASN A 193 -4.39 -8.59 -0.76
N LEU A 194 -3.50 -8.86 -1.71
CA LEU A 194 -2.06 -8.89 -1.46
C LEU A 194 -1.39 -7.58 -1.87
N ALA A 195 -0.30 -7.26 -1.18
CA ALA A 195 0.60 -6.19 -1.60
C ALA A 195 1.10 -6.43 -3.02
N ASN A 196 1.18 -5.38 -3.82
CA ASN A 196 1.42 -5.47 -5.24
C ASN A 196 2.18 -4.24 -5.74
N SER A 197 3.34 -4.45 -6.34
CA SER A 197 4.17 -3.35 -6.85
C SER A 197 3.56 -2.67 -8.09
N ILE A 198 2.67 -3.33 -8.83
CA ILE A 198 1.94 -2.70 -9.94
C ILE A 198 1.01 -1.60 -9.41
N SER A 199 0.27 -1.88 -8.34
CA SER A 199 -0.64 -0.89 -7.75
C SER A 199 0.11 0.30 -7.14
N ILE A 200 1.29 0.04 -6.54
CA ILE A 200 2.21 1.09 -6.09
C ILE A 200 2.70 1.94 -7.26
N ALA A 201 3.04 1.32 -8.41
CA ALA A 201 3.44 2.05 -9.62
C ALA A 201 2.31 2.94 -10.16
N LYS A 202 1.08 2.41 -10.24
CA LYS A 202 -0.10 3.18 -10.68
C LYS A 202 -0.39 4.37 -9.78
N ALA A 203 -0.38 4.17 -8.46
CA ALA A 203 -0.54 5.25 -7.49
C ALA A 203 0.56 6.31 -7.64
N ALA A 204 1.81 5.87 -7.78
CA ALA A 204 2.93 6.77 -7.97
C ALA A 204 2.88 7.54 -9.30
N TYR A 205 2.43 6.89 -10.38
CA TYR A 205 2.22 7.55 -11.68
C TYR A 205 1.20 8.67 -11.57
N ASN A 206 0.07 8.39 -10.90
CA ASN A 206 -0.98 9.39 -10.65
C ASN A 206 -0.45 10.56 -9.81
N LYS A 207 0.21 10.28 -8.68
CA LYS A 207 0.84 11.30 -7.82
C LYS A 207 1.85 12.15 -8.57
N TYR A 208 2.73 11.53 -9.35
CA TYR A 208 3.73 12.24 -10.14
C TYR A 208 3.10 13.23 -11.13
N ASN A 209 2.03 12.83 -11.82
CA ASN A 209 1.30 13.68 -12.75
C ASN A 209 0.60 14.88 -12.07
N HIS A 210 0.32 14.77 -10.75
CA HIS A 210 -0.19 15.86 -9.92
C HIS A 210 0.91 16.66 -9.22
N GLY A 211 2.19 16.40 -9.51
CA GLY A 211 3.32 17.13 -8.91
C GLY A 211 3.71 16.62 -7.50
N GLU A 212 3.17 15.49 -7.06
CA GLU A 212 3.44 14.90 -5.75
C GLU A 212 4.65 13.94 -5.81
N PHE A 213 5.85 14.47 -5.93
CA PHE A 213 7.09 13.71 -5.91
C PHE A 213 8.19 14.49 -5.17
N GLY A 214 9.27 13.82 -4.84
CA GLY A 214 10.38 14.45 -4.15
C GLY A 214 11.71 13.74 -4.43
N ASP A 215 12.69 14.06 -3.60
CA ASP A 215 13.99 13.41 -3.54
C ASP A 215 14.01 12.29 -2.48
N SER A 216 15.18 11.66 -2.31
CA SER A 216 15.38 10.61 -1.30
C SER A 216 15.00 11.04 0.13
N ASN A 217 15.15 12.32 0.48
CA ASN A 217 14.85 12.83 1.84
C ASN A 217 13.35 12.83 2.12
N SER A 218 12.53 13.05 1.10
CA SER A 218 11.07 13.08 1.21
C SER A 218 10.47 11.68 1.46
N LEU A 219 11.20 10.61 1.12
CA LEU A 219 10.71 9.23 1.29
C LEU A 219 10.93 8.77 2.73
N VAL A 220 9.92 8.90 3.57
CA VAL A 220 9.93 8.48 4.97
C VAL A 220 8.87 7.42 5.27
N PRO A 221 9.11 6.48 6.20
CA PRO A 221 8.12 5.49 6.60
C PRO A 221 6.85 6.14 7.17
N THR A 222 5.70 5.57 6.87
CA THR A 222 4.43 5.93 7.51
C THR A 222 4.13 4.93 8.63
N TYR A 223 4.29 5.37 9.87
CA TYR A 223 3.97 4.60 11.07
C TYR A 223 2.66 5.11 11.65
N LEU A 224 1.55 4.42 11.35
CA LEU A 224 0.23 4.75 11.91
C LEU A 224 0.04 4.23 13.34
N ARG A 225 0.99 3.44 13.85
CA ARG A 225 0.99 2.89 15.21
C ARG A 225 2.44 2.85 15.74
N ALA A 226 2.61 3.15 17.04
CA ALA A 226 3.89 3.01 17.71
C ALA A 226 4.45 1.58 17.57
N CYS A 227 5.76 1.41 17.49
CA CYS A 227 6.38 0.10 17.38
C CYS A 227 6.10 -0.74 18.66
N GLN A 228 6.27 -2.06 18.56
CA GLN A 228 5.96 -2.96 19.68
C GLN A 228 6.77 -2.61 20.94
N ALA A 229 8.06 -2.25 20.78
CA ALA A 229 8.90 -1.86 21.89
C ALA A 229 8.41 -0.58 22.60
N GLU A 230 7.97 0.44 21.85
CA GLU A 230 7.40 1.66 22.43
C GLU A 230 6.08 1.42 23.14
N ARG A 231 5.26 0.47 22.64
CA ARG A 231 4.00 0.07 23.29
C ARG A 231 4.24 -0.67 24.59
N SER A 232 5.23 -1.56 24.65
CA SER A 232 5.60 -2.29 25.86
C SER A 232 6.11 -1.36 26.95
N ILE A 233 6.78 -0.26 26.59
CA ILE A 233 7.23 0.76 27.56
C ILE A 233 6.04 1.55 28.12
N LYS A 234 5.03 1.86 27.29
CA LYS A 234 3.86 2.65 27.70
C LYS A 234 2.81 1.84 28.48
N ASN A 235 2.72 0.53 28.28
CA ASN A 235 1.80 -0.40 28.94
C ASN A 235 2.51 -1.71 29.30
N PRO A 236 3.26 -1.76 30.41
CA PRO A 236 4.00 -2.96 30.82
C PRO A 236 3.14 -4.16 31.22
N GLU A 237 1.84 -3.97 31.44
CA GLU A 237 0.91 -5.03 31.89
C GLU A 237 0.32 -5.90 30.76
N ASN A 238 0.67 -5.65 29.49
CA ASN A 238 0.13 -6.37 28.33
C ASN A 238 1.22 -7.13 27.53
N VAL A 239 2.21 -7.71 28.23
CA VAL A 239 3.23 -8.61 27.62
C VAL A 239 3.00 -10.04 28.05
#